data_1e6cefb9ceeca87250be9549c639e3b4
#
_entry.id   1e6cefb9ceeca87250be9549c639e3b4
#
_cell.length_a   1.000
_cell.length_b   1.000
_cell.length_c   1.000
_cell.angle_alpha   90.00
_cell.angle_beta   90.00
_cell.angle_gamma   90.00
#
_symmetry.space_group_name_H-M   'P 1'
#
loop_
_entity.id
_entity.type
_entity.pdbx_description
1 polymer ?
#
loop_
_entity_poly.entity_id
_entity_poly.type
_entity_poly.pdbx_seq_one_letter_code
_entity_poly.pdbx_strand_id
1 'polypeptide(L)'
;MKQVVWGRIFDVTALFYDDITAFREMMYAQRSSATEKEMKRRKREVGQAQKRIAELDRIFKRIYEDDISGAISHERFLKLSAEYEAEQQELEEKVKSEQQEVDTYEQNKSDFDSISAIIRKYVGIKELTPTIVNEFIKKIIVHASEKSGRETGTESRYYF
;
A
#
# COMPACT_ATOMS: atom_id res chain seq x y z
N MET A 1 -22.56 -7.13 -29.57
CA MET A 1 -22.12 -6.88 -28.18
C MET A 1 -21.28 -8.02 -27.60
N LYS A 2 -21.66 -9.29 -27.63
CA LYS A 2 -20.86 -10.43 -27.14
C LYS A 2 -19.47 -10.53 -27.79
N GLN A 3 -19.33 -10.36 -29.10
CA GLN A 3 -18.03 -10.45 -29.83
C GLN A 3 -17.04 -9.35 -29.48
N VAL A 4 -17.49 -8.13 -29.18
CA VAL A 4 -16.61 -7.02 -28.81
C VAL A 4 -16.03 -7.22 -27.40
N VAL A 5 -16.83 -7.73 -26.49
CA VAL A 5 -16.39 -8.09 -25.12
C VAL A 5 -15.38 -9.25 -25.18
N TRP A 6 -15.62 -10.25 -26.04
CA TRP A 6 -14.70 -11.38 -26.26
C TRP A 6 -13.33 -10.94 -26.81
N GLY A 7 -13.33 -10.05 -27.83
CA GLY A 7 -12.08 -9.54 -28.38
C GLY A 7 -11.22 -8.84 -27.33
N ARG A 8 -11.81 -8.01 -26.49
CA ARG A 8 -11.08 -7.25 -25.46
C ARG A 8 -10.63 -8.10 -24.27
N ILE A 9 -11.41 -9.11 -23.88
CA ILE A 9 -10.99 -10.06 -22.84
C ILE A 9 -9.84 -10.92 -23.36
N PHE A 10 -9.86 -11.29 -24.64
CA PHE A 10 -8.75 -12.03 -25.28
C PHE A 10 -7.48 -11.17 -25.39
N ASP A 11 -7.61 -9.88 -25.72
CA ASP A 11 -6.50 -8.93 -25.78
C ASP A 11 -5.87 -8.74 -24.39
N VAL A 12 -6.69 -8.63 -23.34
CA VAL A 12 -6.20 -8.51 -21.94
C VAL A 12 -5.55 -9.83 -21.47
N THR A 13 -6.12 -10.99 -21.81
CA THR A 13 -5.50 -12.28 -21.47
C THR A 13 -4.26 -12.57 -22.30
N ALA A 14 -4.18 -12.11 -23.56
CA ALA A 14 -2.98 -12.19 -24.37
C ALA A 14 -1.87 -11.26 -23.83
N LEU A 15 -2.20 -10.04 -23.43
CA LEU A 15 -1.29 -9.14 -22.69
C LEU A 15 -0.78 -9.80 -21.39
N PHE A 16 -1.62 -10.52 -20.67
CA PHE A 16 -1.18 -11.30 -19.50
C PHE A 16 -0.29 -12.48 -19.88
N TYR A 17 -0.46 -13.10 -21.06
CA TYR A 17 0.40 -14.20 -21.51
C TYR A 17 1.77 -13.73 -22.02
N ASP A 18 1.81 -12.61 -22.72
CA ASP A 18 3.08 -12.02 -23.20
C ASP A 18 3.86 -11.33 -22.09
N ASP A 19 3.19 -10.87 -21.03
CA ASP A 19 3.77 -10.12 -19.90
C ASP A 19 3.92 -10.95 -18.60
N ILE A 20 3.67 -12.26 -18.65
CA ILE A 20 3.93 -13.17 -17.52
C ILE A 20 5.39 -13.08 -17.06
N THR A 21 6.30 -12.78 -17.98
CA THR A 21 7.73 -12.63 -17.66
C THR A 21 7.98 -11.33 -16.89
N ALA A 22 7.46 -10.20 -17.38
CA ALA A 22 7.57 -8.91 -16.70
C ALA A 22 6.82 -8.92 -15.35
N PHE A 23 5.64 -9.52 -15.31
CA PHE A 23 4.89 -9.73 -14.07
C PHE A 23 5.66 -10.62 -13.08
N ARG A 24 6.31 -11.69 -13.56
CA ARG A 24 7.16 -12.56 -12.73
C ARG A 24 8.38 -11.82 -12.22
N GLU A 25 9.04 -11.01 -13.04
CA GLU A 25 10.20 -10.20 -12.64
C GLU A 25 9.82 -9.14 -11.61
N MET A 26 8.68 -8.46 -11.79
CA MET A 26 8.12 -7.54 -10.81
C MET A 26 7.80 -8.26 -9.50
N MET A 27 7.29 -9.50 -9.58
CA MET A 27 7.06 -10.38 -8.44
C MET A 27 8.34 -10.71 -7.67
N TYR A 28 9.39 -11.11 -8.38
CA TYR A 28 10.66 -11.45 -7.74
C TYR A 28 11.32 -10.21 -7.15
N ALA A 29 11.24 -9.05 -7.78
CA ALA A 29 11.74 -7.79 -7.24
C ALA A 29 11.04 -7.39 -5.94
N GLN A 30 9.72 -7.50 -5.87
CA GLN A 30 8.93 -7.20 -4.67
C GLN A 30 9.11 -8.22 -3.54
N ARG A 31 9.41 -9.48 -3.88
CA ARG A 31 9.70 -10.58 -2.93
C ARG A 31 11.18 -10.80 -2.70
N SER A 32 12.04 -9.89 -3.11
CA SER A 32 13.47 -10.06 -2.84
C SER A 32 13.69 -10.17 -1.33
N SER A 33 14.53 -11.13 -0.93
CA SER A 33 14.92 -11.32 0.48
C SER A 33 15.45 -10.02 1.11
N ALA A 34 16.02 -9.14 0.29
CA ALA A 34 16.49 -7.82 0.71
C ALA A 34 15.32 -6.89 1.08
N THR A 35 14.26 -6.82 0.26
CA THR A 35 13.07 -6.01 0.53
C THR A 35 12.35 -6.46 1.79
N GLU A 36 12.19 -7.77 1.97
CA GLU A 36 11.56 -8.32 3.20
C GLU A 36 12.38 -8.01 4.46
N LYS A 37 13.71 -8.12 4.38
CA LYS A 37 14.60 -7.76 5.49
C LYS A 37 14.50 -6.29 5.83
N GLU A 38 14.47 -5.43 4.81
CA GLU A 38 14.34 -3.99 4.97
C GLU A 38 13.00 -3.63 5.62
N MET A 39 11.88 -4.20 5.17
CA MET A 39 10.57 -3.95 5.76
C MET A 39 10.49 -4.45 7.22
N LYS A 40 11.12 -5.57 7.55
CA LYS A 40 11.24 -6.04 8.93
C LYS A 40 12.07 -5.09 9.80
N ARG A 41 13.14 -4.51 9.24
CA ARG A 41 13.96 -3.49 9.92
C ARG A 41 13.12 -2.27 10.23
N ARG A 42 12.42 -1.70 9.22
CA ARG A 42 11.56 -0.52 9.35
C ARG A 42 10.46 -0.73 10.39
N LYS A 43 9.76 -1.85 10.37
CA LYS A 43 8.76 -2.19 11.41
C LYS A 43 9.34 -2.20 12.82
N ARG A 44 10.57 -2.69 12.97
CA ARG A 44 11.25 -2.69 14.27
C ARG A 44 11.59 -1.27 14.71
N GLU A 45 12.08 -0.43 13.80
CA GLU A 45 12.39 0.97 14.07
C GLU A 45 11.14 1.77 14.43
N VAL A 46 10.03 1.59 13.72
CA VAL A 46 8.73 2.16 14.09
C VAL A 46 8.33 1.76 15.51
N GLY A 47 8.42 0.47 15.83
CA GLY A 47 8.08 -0.01 17.17
C GLY A 47 9.00 0.52 18.27
N GLN A 48 10.28 0.75 17.98
CA GLN A 48 11.23 1.38 18.91
C GLN A 48 10.91 2.87 19.10
N ALA A 49 10.65 3.60 18.00
CA ALA A 49 10.29 5.01 18.07
C ALA A 49 8.98 5.22 18.86
N GLN A 50 7.95 4.40 18.62
CA GLN A 50 6.69 4.47 19.38
C GLN A 50 6.89 4.22 20.90
N LYS A 51 7.77 3.27 21.26
CA LYS A 51 8.12 3.04 22.66
C LYS A 51 8.84 4.24 23.26
N ARG A 52 9.74 4.87 22.50
CA ARG A 52 10.47 6.07 22.97
C ARG A 52 9.52 7.26 23.16
N ILE A 53 8.58 7.48 22.25
CA ILE A 53 7.51 8.48 22.39
C ILE A 53 6.74 8.27 23.71
N ALA A 54 6.27 7.04 23.95
CA ALA A 54 5.57 6.73 25.19
C ALA A 54 6.45 6.88 26.48
N GLU A 55 7.75 6.71 26.35
CA GLU A 55 8.68 6.98 27.44
C GLU A 55 8.84 8.49 27.67
N LEU A 56 8.96 9.29 26.60
CA LEU A 56 9.03 10.74 26.67
C LEU A 56 7.80 11.34 27.34
N ASP A 57 6.60 10.85 27.06
CA ASP A 57 5.37 11.26 27.72
C ASP A 57 5.44 11.03 29.24
N ARG A 58 6.01 9.89 29.67
CA ARG A 58 6.19 9.59 31.09
C ARG A 58 7.23 10.48 31.75
N ILE A 59 8.35 10.74 31.05
CA ILE A 59 9.41 11.64 31.51
C ILE A 59 8.85 13.05 31.65
N PHE A 60 8.10 13.52 30.64
CA PHE A 60 7.51 14.86 30.63
C PHE A 60 6.58 15.04 31.84
N LYS A 61 5.73 14.07 32.11
CA LYS A 61 4.86 14.09 33.28
C LYS A 61 5.64 14.20 34.58
N ARG A 62 6.74 13.46 34.70
CA ARG A 62 7.58 13.48 35.90
C ARG A 62 8.29 14.81 36.08
N ILE A 63 8.91 15.38 35.04
CA ILE A 63 9.60 16.67 35.16
C ILE A 63 8.61 17.81 35.44
N TYR A 64 7.36 17.70 34.98
CA TYR A 64 6.29 18.64 35.34
C TYR A 64 5.95 18.57 36.83
N GLU A 65 5.84 17.37 37.41
CA GLU A 65 5.64 17.16 38.84
C GLU A 65 6.82 17.69 39.68
N ASP A 66 8.04 17.50 39.19
CA ASP A 66 9.28 17.99 39.83
C ASP A 66 9.38 19.54 39.78
N ASP A 67 8.90 20.20 38.71
CA ASP A 67 8.81 21.66 38.61
C ASP A 67 7.79 22.21 39.62
N ILE A 68 6.59 21.63 39.70
CA ILE A 68 5.56 22.05 40.65
C ILE A 68 6.03 21.89 42.09
N SER A 69 6.74 20.81 42.40
CA SER A 69 7.26 20.56 43.76
C SER A 69 8.48 21.40 44.13
N GLY A 70 9.07 22.12 43.14
CA GLY A 70 10.30 22.86 43.30
C GLY A 70 11.56 22.00 43.34
N ALA A 71 11.48 20.72 42.98
CA ALA A 71 12.62 19.81 42.92
C ALA A 71 13.60 20.20 41.78
N ILE A 72 13.06 20.81 40.71
CA ILE A 72 13.88 21.43 39.65
C ILE A 72 13.52 22.91 39.51
N SER A 73 14.42 23.72 38.96
CA SER A 73 14.10 25.11 38.64
C SER A 73 13.20 25.19 37.39
N HIS A 74 12.30 26.16 37.36
CA HIS A 74 11.43 26.41 36.22
C HIS A 74 12.21 26.61 34.90
N GLU A 75 13.36 27.30 34.96
CA GLU A 75 14.25 27.46 33.81
C GLU A 75 14.74 26.10 33.26
N ARG A 76 15.14 25.20 34.18
CA ARG A 76 15.54 23.85 33.78
C ARG A 76 14.39 23.02 33.21
N PHE A 77 13.19 23.16 33.80
CA PHE A 77 12.00 22.53 33.28
C PHE A 77 11.72 22.97 31.83
N LEU A 78 11.71 24.27 31.56
CA LEU A 78 11.47 24.80 30.22
C LEU A 78 12.50 24.28 29.20
N LYS A 79 13.77 24.23 29.59
CA LYS A 79 14.83 23.71 28.71
C LYS A 79 14.61 22.22 28.39
N LEU A 80 14.38 21.38 29.40
CA LEU A 80 14.16 19.95 29.22
C LEU A 80 12.87 19.68 28.43
N SER A 81 11.83 20.43 28.67
CA SER A 81 10.55 20.32 27.93
C SER A 81 10.77 20.58 26.46
N ALA A 82 11.47 21.65 26.08
CA ALA A 82 11.75 21.96 24.69
C ALA A 82 12.61 20.89 23.99
N GLU A 83 13.60 20.31 24.71
CA GLU A 83 14.41 19.21 24.18
C GLU A 83 13.58 17.95 23.95
N TYR A 84 12.72 17.58 24.88
CA TYR A 84 11.87 16.38 24.77
C TYR A 84 10.75 16.54 23.73
N GLU A 85 10.15 17.73 23.64
CA GLU A 85 9.16 18.04 22.59
C GLU A 85 9.80 17.95 21.20
N ALA A 86 11.01 18.47 21.01
CA ALA A 86 11.71 18.36 19.74
C ALA A 86 12.03 16.89 19.37
N GLU A 87 12.54 16.10 20.35
CA GLU A 87 12.79 14.67 20.15
C GLU A 87 11.50 13.93 19.79
N GLN A 88 10.39 14.24 20.48
CA GLN A 88 9.10 13.61 20.24
C GLN A 88 8.59 13.90 18.82
N GLN A 89 8.68 15.17 18.39
CA GLN A 89 8.27 15.58 17.05
C GLN A 89 9.07 14.86 15.96
N GLU A 90 10.38 14.78 16.10
CA GLU A 90 11.22 14.04 15.14
C GLU A 90 10.85 12.55 15.06
N LEU A 91 10.58 11.93 16.22
CA LEU A 91 10.16 10.54 16.28
C LEU A 91 8.77 10.32 15.66
N GLU A 92 7.81 11.22 15.88
CA GLU A 92 6.47 11.16 15.30
C GLU A 92 6.51 11.29 13.78
N GLU A 93 7.30 12.22 13.24
CA GLU A 93 7.50 12.37 11.80
C GLU A 93 8.14 11.11 11.20
N LYS A 94 9.16 10.55 11.86
CA LYS A 94 9.78 9.29 11.45
C LYS A 94 8.78 8.14 11.46
N VAL A 95 8.03 7.98 12.53
CA VAL A 95 6.98 6.93 12.63
C VAL A 95 5.99 7.06 11.49
N LYS A 96 5.48 8.26 11.22
CA LYS A 96 4.52 8.52 10.15
C LYS A 96 5.06 8.14 8.78
N SER A 97 6.29 8.54 8.46
CA SER A 97 6.94 8.24 7.17
C SER A 97 7.19 6.74 7.00
N GLU A 98 7.85 6.11 7.97
CA GLU A 98 8.21 4.70 7.91
C GLU A 98 6.98 3.77 7.95
N GLN A 99 5.95 4.12 8.74
CA GLN A 99 4.70 3.37 8.79
C GLN A 99 3.97 3.39 7.45
N GLN A 100 3.91 4.54 6.80
CA GLN A 100 3.28 4.67 5.48
C GLN A 100 3.95 3.78 4.42
N GLU A 101 5.27 3.68 4.44
CA GLU A 101 6.00 2.79 3.52
C GLU A 101 5.73 1.31 3.83
N VAL A 102 5.69 0.95 5.11
CA VAL A 102 5.35 -0.42 5.54
C VAL A 102 3.93 -0.79 5.13
N ASP A 103 2.95 0.09 5.37
CA ASP A 103 1.55 -0.14 5.03
C ASP A 103 1.35 -0.30 3.52
N THR A 104 2.00 0.57 2.73
CA THR A 104 2.00 0.48 1.26
C THR A 104 2.57 -0.85 0.77
N TYR A 105 3.68 -1.28 1.36
CA TYR A 105 4.29 -2.57 1.02
C TYR A 105 3.37 -3.75 1.37
N GLU A 106 2.73 -3.73 2.55
CA GLU A 106 1.81 -4.79 2.98
C GLU A 106 0.56 -4.85 2.12
N GLN A 107 0.00 -3.69 1.75
CA GLN A 107 -1.14 -3.62 0.85
C GLN A 107 -0.79 -4.20 -0.53
N ASN A 108 0.30 -3.76 -1.12
CA ASN A 108 0.77 -4.28 -2.41
C ASN A 108 1.03 -5.79 -2.37
N LYS A 109 1.58 -6.29 -1.25
CA LYS A 109 1.80 -7.72 -1.06
C LYS A 109 0.48 -8.50 -0.99
N SER A 110 -0.50 -7.98 -0.27
CA SER A 110 -1.83 -8.59 -0.13
C SER A 110 -2.57 -8.62 -1.46
N ASP A 111 -2.60 -7.51 -2.19
CA ASP A 111 -3.23 -7.40 -3.50
C ASP A 111 -2.60 -8.38 -4.48
N PHE A 112 -1.28 -8.45 -4.45
CA PHE A 112 -0.52 -9.38 -5.26
C PHE A 112 -0.80 -10.85 -4.95
N ASP A 113 -0.83 -11.25 -3.67
CA ASP A 113 -1.13 -12.62 -3.26
C ASP A 113 -2.56 -13.00 -3.69
N SER A 114 -3.51 -12.07 -3.63
CA SER A 114 -4.89 -12.24 -4.10
C SER A 114 -4.94 -12.47 -5.61
N ILE A 115 -4.27 -11.63 -6.40
CA ILE A 115 -4.19 -11.77 -7.87
C ILE A 115 -3.49 -13.08 -8.24
N SER A 116 -2.39 -13.43 -7.57
CA SER A 116 -1.64 -14.66 -7.81
C SER A 116 -2.48 -15.91 -7.53
N ALA A 117 -3.32 -15.89 -6.49
CA ALA A 117 -4.24 -16.97 -6.17
C ALA A 117 -5.29 -17.16 -7.28
N ILE A 118 -5.84 -16.05 -7.79
CA ILE A 118 -6.78 -16.07 -8.91
C ILE A 118 -6.11 -16.63 -10.17
N ILE A 119 -4.92 -16.14 -10.52
CA ILE A 119 -4.17 -16.61 -11.71
C ILE A 119 -3.90 -18.12 -11.60
N ARG A 120 -3.43 -18.61 -10.44
CA ARG A 120 -3.15 -20.05 -10.24
C ARG A 120 -4.40 -20.91 -10.41
N LYS A 121 -5.55 -20.43 -9.96
CA LYS A 121 -6.83 -21.13 -10.09
C LYS A 121 -7.25 -21.29 -11.56
N TYR A 122 -6.83 -20.35 -12.42
CA TYR A 122 -7.28 -20.26 -13.80
C TYR A 122 -6.18 -20.51 -14.85
N VAL A 123 -4.97 -20.89 -14.45
CA VAL A 123 -3.92 -21.32 -15.38
C VAL A 123 -4.38 -22.59 -16.12
N GLY A 124 -4.45 -22.49 -17.45
CA GLY A 124 -4.84 -23.61 -18.32
C GLY A 124 -6.30 -23.67 -18.73
N ILE A 125 -7.10 -22.65 -18.43
CA ILE A 125 -8.51 -22.58 -18.87
C ILE A 125 -8.56 -22.25 -20.36
N LYS A 126 -9.23 -23.12 -21.11
CA LYS A 126 -9.45 -22.95 -22.56
C LYS A 126 -10.69 -22.14 -22.90
N GLU A 127 -11.59 -21.93 -21.95
CA GLU A 127 -12.86 -21.22 -22.16
C GLU A 127 -13.15 -20.30 -20.97
N LEU A 128 -13.53 -19.06 -21.28
CA LEU A 128 -13.98 -18.07 -20.31
C LEU A 128 -15.44 -18.33 -19.93
N THR A 129 -15.66 -18.85 -18.73
CA THR A 129 -17.01 -18.99 -18.18
C THR A 129 -17.49 -17.68 -17.55
N PRO A 130 -18.81 -17.46 -17.42
CA PRO A 130 -19.35 -16.29 -16.71
C PRO A 130 -18.81 -16.15 -15.28
N THR A 131 -18.51 -17.24 -14.61
CA THR A 131 -17.92 -17.27 -13.25
C THR A 131 -16.53 -16.67 -13.25
N ILE A 132 -15.70 -17.02 -14.23
CA ILE A 132 -14.34 -16.48 -14.39
C ILE A 132 -14.41 -14.98 -14.65
N VAL A 133 -15.27 -14.55 -15.57
CA VAL A 133 -15.45 -13.13 -15.89
C VAL A 133 -15.86 -12.33 -14.65
N ASN A 134 -16.76 -12.85 -13.84
CA ASN A 134 -17.21 -12.17 -12.62
C ASN A 134 -16.15 -12.10 -11.51
N GLU A 135 -15.20 -13.02 -11.46
CA GLU A 135 -14.10 -12.95 -10.49
C GLU A 135 -13.02 -11.92 -10.89
N PHE A 136 -12.79 -11.73 -12.20
CA PHE A 136 -11.78 -10.78 -12.70
C PHE A 136 -12.32 -9.38 -12.92
N ILE A 137 -13.58 -9.21 -13.28
CA ILE A 137 -14.16 -7.93 -13.67
C ILE A 137 -15.14 -7.44 -12.62
N LYS A 138 -14.73 -6.45 -11.82
CA LYS A 138 -15.59 -5.81 -10.81
C LYS A 138 -16.66 -4.92 -11.44
N LYS A 139 -16.35 -4.26 -12.56
CA LYS A 139 -17.25 -3.30 -13.19
C LYS A 139 -16.89 -3.06 -14.65
N ILE A 140 -17.90 -3.08 -15.51
CA ILE A 140 -17.78 -2.65 -16.91
C ILE A 140 -18.59 -1.37 -17.08
N ILE A 141 -17.93 -0.29 -17.50
CA ILE A 141 -18.60 0.97 -17.82
C ILE A 141 -18.64 1.09 -19.35
N VAL A 142 -19.83 1.07 -19.90
CA VAL A 142 -20.06 1.29 -21.33
C VAL A 142 -20.47 2.76 -21.51
N HIS A 143 -19.63 3.52 -22.16
CA HIS A 143 -19.94 4.89 -22.54
C HIS A 143 -20.81 4.89 -23.80
N ALA A 144 -21.83 5.76 -23.84
CA ALA A 144 -22.58 5.98 -25.06
C ALA A 144 -21.63 6.54 -26.14
N SER A 145 -21.74 6.04 -27.38
CA SER A 145 -20.94 6.57 -28.46
C SER A 145 -21.34 8.03 -28.72
N GLU A 146 -20.40 8.96 -28.61
CA GLU A 146 -20.61 10.30 -29.14
C GLU A 146 -20.79 10.18 -30.66
N LYS A 147 -21.90 10.68 -31.18
CA LYS A 147 -22.13 10.79 -32.62
C LYS A 147 -21.24 11.92 -33.19
N SER A 148 -19.95 11.64 -33.31
CA SER A 148 -19.08 12.42 -34.18
C SER A 148 -19.17 11.80 -35.56
N GLY A 149 -19.62 12.56 -36.53
CA GLY A 149 -19.84 12.08 -37.90
C GLY A 149 -18.57 11.46 -38.49
N ARG A 150 -18.67 10.19 -38.83
CA ARG A 150 -17.68 9.26 -39.40
C ARG A 150 -16.80 8.56 -38.36
N GLU A 151 -17.16 7.34 -38.13
CA GLU A 151 -16.55 6.27 -37.36
C GLU A 151 -17.15 6.07 -35.98
N THR A 152 -17.96 5.00 -35.87
CA THR A 152 -18.54 4.52 -34.62
C THR A 152 -17.53 3.68 -33.87
N GLY A 153 -16.73 4.31 -33.01
CA GLY A 153 -15.89 3.62 -32.02
C GLY A 153 -16.53 3.68 -30.65
N THR A 154 -16.85 2.54 -30.06
CA THR A 154 -17.33 2.47 -28.66
C THR A 154 -16.11 2.27 -27.76
N GLU A 155 -15.80 3.26 -26.92
CA GLU A 155 -14.73 3.15 -25.95
C GLU A 155 -15.27 2.50 -24.66
N SER A 156 -14.69 1.38 -24.29
CA SER A 156 -15.03 0.66 -23.05
C SER A 156 -13.85 0.70 -22.09
N ARG A 157 -14.07 1.16 -20.86
CA ARG A 157 -13.06 1.13 -19.81
C ARG A 157 -13.37 0.03 -18.79
N TYR A 158 -12.37 -0.75 -18.47
CA TYR A 158 -12.45 -1.86 -17.51
C TYR A 158 -11.71 -1.50 -16.23
N TYR A 159 -12.29 -1.85 -15.08
CA TYR A 159 -11.68 -1.72 -13.76
C TYR A 159 -11.51 -3.11 -13.13
N PHE A 160 -10.31 -3.39 -12.71
CA PHE A 160 -9.90 -4.66 -12.13
C PHE A 160 -9.84 -4.60 -10.60
#